data_08e6c16030b78745fd8c16984c54a928
#
_entry.id   08e6c16030b78745fd8c16984c54a928
#
_cell.length_a   1.000
_cell.length_b   1.000
_cell.length_c   1.000
_cell.angle_alpha   90.00
_cell.angle_beta   90.00
_cell.angle_gamma   90.00
#
_symmetry.space_group_name_H-M   'P 1'
#
loop_
_entity.id
_entity.type
_entity.pdbx_description
1 polymer ?
#
loop_
_entity_poly.entity_id
_entity_poly.type
_entity_poly.pdbx_seq_one_letter_code
_entity_poly.pdbx_strand_id
1 'polypeptide(L)'
;MSFQDHPSYTHICASSDCGCGLTRRDMLRLGALATASVAAPLLAAGDARAQAFKGDDQPVKIGYLPITDATPLLVAHGNGLFEAEGLKAEAPRLFRSWAQIVEAFVSGQVNVIHLLTPSTLWVRYGAKFPAKIVAWNHVNGSGLTVLPEIQKVQDLGGKTVAIPFWYSIHNILLQDVLRKAGLTAVTRARGGA
;
A
#
# COMPACT_ATOMS: atom_id res chain seq x y z
N MET A 1 28.92 17.54 -7.03
CA MET A 1 27.96 18.02 -6.03
C MET A 1 28.13 17.17 -4.80
N SER A 2 28.67 17.77 -3.77
CA SER A 2 29.11 17.15 -2.51
C SER A 2 27.91 16.88 -1.60
N PHE A 3 27.78 15.64 -1.13
CA PHE A 3 26.88 15.29 -0.04
C PHE A 3 27.55 15.69 1.27
N GLN A 4 26.96 16.66 1.96
CA GLN A 4 27.40 17.07 3.29
C GLN A 4 26.64 16.30 4.37
N ASP A 5 27.42 15.87 5.35
CA ASP A 5 27.12 15.12 6.55
C ASP A 5 25.94 15.63 7.38
N HIS A 6 25.09 14.71 7.82
CA HIS A 6 24.22 14.92 8.98
C HIS A 6 24.73 14.06 10.15
N PRO A 7 25.14 14.67 11.26
CA PRO A 7 25.49 13.95 12.48
C PRO A 7 24.26 13.86 13.40
N SER A 8 23.75 12.68 13.60
CA SER A 8 22.88 12.40 14.75
C SER A 8 22.88 10.89 15.01
N TYR A 9 24.04 10.36 15.46
CA TYR A 9 24.06 9.08 16.14
C TYR A 9 24.35 9.35 17.63
N THR A 10 23.33 9.07 18.44
CA THR A 10 23.42 9.09 19.89
C THR A 10 24.46 8.06 20.34
N HIS A 11 25.54 8.49 20.93
CA HIS A 11 26.57 7.63 21.52
C HIS A 11 25.97 6.82 22.68
N ILE A 12 25.95 5.51 22.56
CA ILE A 12 25.77 4.60 23.68
C ILE A 12 27.12 4.54 24.41
N CYS A 13 27.20 5.15 25.61
CA CYS A 13 28.36 5.09 26.43
C CYS A 13 28.59 3.65 26.93
N ALA A 14 29.60 2.98 26.40
CA ALA A 14 30.18 1.78 26.96
C ALA A 14 31.43 2.16 27.78
N SER A 15 31.25 2.76 28.96
CA SER A 15 32.33 2.90 29.96
C SER A 15 31.75 2.80 31.36
N SER A 16 32.47 2.10 32.21
CA SER A 16 32.13 1.70 33.58
C SER A 16 32.11 2.81 34.61
N ASP A 17 32.13 4.09 34.22
CA ASP A 17 32.22 5.24 35.11
C ASP A 17 31.11 6.29 34.95
N CYS A 18 29.95 5.92 34.41
CA CYS A 18 28.78 6.76 34.53
C CYS A 18 28.11 6.52 35.89
N GLY A 19 28.28 7.48 36.81
CA GLY A 19 27.74 7.49 38.18
C GLY A 19 26.21 7.57 38.26
N CYS A 20 25.50 6.73 37.54
CA CYS A 20 24.06 6.49 37.71
C CYS A 20 23.90 5.39 38.76
N GLY A 21 24.04 5.77 40.01
CA GLY A 21 23.88 4.90 41.17
C GLY A 21 22.44 4.45 41.42
N LEU A 22 21.81 3.83 40.44
CA LEU A 22 20.54 3.12 40.63
C LEU A 22 20.82 1.79 41.32
N THR A 23 20.39 1.69 42.57
CA THR A 23 20.52 0.44 43.36
C THR A 23 19.52 -0.61 42.83
N ARG A 24 19.76 -1.89 43.13
CA ARG A 24 18.81 -2.97 42.82
C ARG A 24 17.39 -2.68 43.38
N ARG A 25 17.32 -1.97 44.50
CA ARG A 25 16.04 -1.52 45.07
C ARG A 25 15.34 -0.48 44.25
N ASP A 26 16.09 0.44 43.64
CA ASP A 26 15.51 1.47 42.78
C ASP A 26 14.98 0.89 41.46
N MET A 27 15.68 -0.13 40.93
CA MET A 27 15.21 -0.89 39.77
C MET A 27 13.90 -1.65 40.06
N LEU A 28 13.79 -2.26 41.26
CA LEU A 28 12.56 -2.94 41.67
C LEU A 28 11.38 -1.95 41.86
N ARG A 29 11.65 -0.78 42.40
CA ARG A 29 10.63 0.28 42.55
C ARG A 29 10.19 0.85 41.21
N LEU A 30 11.11 1.09 40.30
CA LEU A 30 10.82 1.51 38.94
C LEU A 30 10.03 0.44 38.16
N GLY A 31 10.39 -0.84 38.33
CA GLY A 31 9.68 -1.97 37.77
C GLY A 31 8.24 -2.08 38.29
N ALA A 32 8.01 -1.88 39.59
CA ALA A 32 6.68 -1.89 40.18
C ALA A 32 5.81 -0.71 39.73
N LEU A 33 6.40 0.48 39.57
CA LEU A 33 5.70 1.65 39.02
C LEU A 33 5.37 1.49 37.53
N ALA A 34 6.26 0.87 36.74
CA ALA A 34 6.03 0.59 35.33
C ALA A 34 4.91 -0.45 35.13
N THR A 35 4.81 -1.48 35.97
CA THR A 35 3.73 -2.46 35.90
C THR A 35 2.36 -1.87 36.31
N ALA A 36 2.32 -0.97 37.27
CA ALA A 36 1.09 -0.28 37.65
C ALA A 36 0.58 0.68 36.55
N SER A 37 1.48 1.33 35.82
CA SER A 37 1.12 2.24 34.72
C SER A 37 0.66 1.53 33.46
N VAL A 38 1.03 0.26 33.25
CA VAL A 38 0.57 -0.55 32.12
C VAL A 38 -0.74 -1.28 32.42
N ALA A 39 -1.00 -1.64 33.68
CA ALA A 39 -2.24 -2.32 34.07
C ALA A 39 -3.48 -1.41 34.02
N ALA A 40 -3.34 -0.14 34.36
CA ALA A 40 -4.45 0.81 34.34
C ALA A 40 -5.10 1.01 32.94
N PRO A 41 -4.35 1.18 31.83
CA PRO A 41 -4.96 1.28 30.51
C PRO A 41 -5.53 -0.05 29.99
N LEU A 42 -5.05 -1.21 30.44
CA LEU A 42 -5.59 -2.53 30.07
C LEU A 42 -6.95 -2.81 30.75
N LEU A 43 -7.18 -2.27 31.95
CA LEU A 43 -8.48 -2.37 32.62
C LEU A 43 -9.50 -1.35 32.07
N ALA A 44 -9.03 -0.23 31.52
CA ALA A 44 -9.86 0.74 30.80
C ALA A 44 -10.18 0.37 29.36
N ALA A 45 -9.49 -0.62 28.78
CA ALA A 45 -9.74 -1.10 27.42
C ALA A 45 -11.01 -1.97 27.29
N GLY A 46 -11.70 -2.25 28.39
CA GLY A 46 -12.93 -3.05 28.40
C GLY A 46 -14.14 -2.37 27.74
N ASP A 47 -14.10 -1.06 27.49
CA ASP A 47 -15.19 -0.30 26.87
C ASP A 47 -14.73 0.57 25.67
N ALA A 48 -13.65 0.18 25.00
CA ALA A 48 -13.41 0.68 23.66
C ALA A 48 -14.42 0.02 22.69
N ARG A 49 -15.71 0.27 22.94
CA ARG A 49 -16.70 0.26 21.88
C ARG A 49 -16.13 1.20 20.84
N ALA A 50 -15.80 0.66 19.67
CA ALA A 50 -15.48 1.47 18.52
C ALA A 50 -16.53 2.59 18.51
N GLN A 51 -16.11 3.82 18.78
CA GLN A 51 -16.99 4.96 18.63
C GLN A 51 -17.47 4.85 17.21
N ALA A 52 -18.76 4.62 17.04
CA ALA A 52 -19.36 4.52 15.72
C ALA A 52 -18.87 5.75 14.96
N PHE A 53 -18.07 5.52 13.94
CA PHE A 53 -17.55 6.57 13.10
C PHE A 53 -18.78 7.33 12.60
N LYS A 54 -19.00 8.55 13.11
CA LYS A 54 -19.95 9.47 12.50
C LYS A 54 -19.31 9.84 11.18
N GLY A 55 -19.57 8.99 10.17
CA GLY A 55 -19.13 9.23 8.81
C GLY A 55 -19.63 10.60 8.39
N ASP A 56 -18.79 11.32 7.68
CA ASP A 56 -19.24 12.42 6.86
C ASP A 56 -20.45 11.90 6.06
N ASP A 57 -21.56 12.62 6.00
CA ASP A 57 -22.82 12.20 5.33
C ASP A 57 -22.65 12.01 3.81
N GLN A 58 -21.44 12.20 3.31
CA GLN A 58 -21.09 12.02 1.92
C GLN A 58 -21.11 10.54 1.53
N PRO A 59 -21.80 10.19 0.43
CA PRO A 59 -21.83 8.82 -0.04
C PRO A 59 -20.43 8.37 -0.49
N VAL A 60 -20.13 7.09 -0.27
CA VAL A 60 -18.93 6.44 -0.81
C VAL A 60 -19.17 6.17 -2.28
N LYS A 61 -18.39 6.84 -3.15
CA LYS A 61 -18.45 6.72 -4.62
C LYS A 61 -17.25 5.93 -5.09
N ILE A 62 -17.49 4.68 -5.47
CA ILE A 62 -16.45 3.71 -5.77
C ILE A 62 -16.20 3.63 -7.27
N GLY A 63 -14.94 3.75 -7.70
CA GLY A 63 -14.52 3.47 -9.07
C GLY A 63 -13.69 2.18 -9.14
N TYR A 64 -13.88 1.39 -10.22
CA TYR A 64 -13.14 0.17 -10.45
C TYR A 64 -12.92 -0.11 -11.94
N LEU A 65 -11.93 -0.96 -12.26
CA LEU A 65 -11.76 -1.56 -13.58
C LEU A 65 -12.34 -2.99 -13.59
N PRO A 66 -12.82 -3.48 -14.74
CA PRO A 66 -13.45 -4.81 -14.86
C PRO A 66 -12.39 -5.92 -14.90
N ILE A 67 -11.68 -6.08 -13.81
CA ILE A 67 -10.65 -7.11 -13.61
C ILE A 67 -10.98 -7.92 -12.34
N THR A 68 -10.48 -9.15 -12.27
CA THR A 68 -10.73 -10.07 -11.15
C THR A 68 -10.30 -9.52 -9.80
N ASP A 69 -9.29 -8.65 -9.79
CA ASP A 69 -8.78 -7.99 -8.59
C ASP A 69 -9.84 -7.12 -7.88
N ALA A 70 -10.86 -6.66 -8.61
CA ALA A 70 -11.96 -5.87 -8.04
C ALA A 70 -13.07 -6.74 -7.41
N THR A 71 -13.00 -8.08 -7.54
CA THR A 71 -14.04 -8.99 -7.05
C THR A 71 -14.39 -8.79 -5.57
N PRO A 72 -13.45 -8.67 -4.62
CA PRO A 72 -13.79 -8.46 -3.21
C PRO A 72 -14.64 -7.21 -2.98
N LEU A 73 -14.34 -6.13 -3.69
CA LEU A 73 -15.08 -4.88 -3.61
C LEU A 73 -16.52 -5.04 -4.16
N LEU A 74 -16.66 -5.74 -5.29
CA LEU A 74 -17.97 -5.96 -5.91
C LEU A 74 -18.83 -6.91 -5.07
N VAL A 75 -18.22 -7.94 -4.47
CA VAL A 75 -18.90 -8.85 -3.52
C VAL A 75 -19.34 -8.10 -2.26
N ALA A 76 -18.49 -7.22 -1.73
CA ALA A 76 -18.84 -6.40 -0.58
C ALA A 76 -20.06 -5.52 -0.86
N HIS A 77 -20.11 -4.87 -2.03
CA HIS A 77 -21.26 -4.09 -2.44
C HIS A 77 -22.50 -4.97 -2.67
N GLY A 78 -22.37 -6.07 -3.43
CA GLY A 78 -23.49 -6.94 -3.76
C GLY A 78 -24.13 -7.62 -2.55
N ASN A 79 -23.39 -7.82 -1.47
CA ASN A 79 -23.86 -8.39 -0.22
C ASN A 79 -24.29 -7.34 0.82
N GLY A 80 -24.32 -6.06 0.48
CA GLY A 80 -24.72 -4.98 1.40
C GLY A 80 -23.77 -4.77 2.59
N LEU A 81 -22.48 -5.16 2.46
CA LEU A 81 -21.53 -5.08 3.57
C LEU A 81 -21.17 -3.63 3.92
N PHE A 82 -21.22 -2.71 2.96
CA PHE A 82 -20.99 -1.29 3.21
C PHE A 82 -22.11 -0.71 4.09
N GLU A 83 -23.34 -1.04 3.76
CA GLU A 83 -24.54 -0.61 4.51
C GLU A 83 -24.57 -1.24 5.91
N ALA A 84 -24.14 -2.50 6.04
CA ALA A 84 -24.04 -3.20 7.33
C ALA A 84 -23.03 -2.51 8.27
N GLU A 85 -21.98 -1.90 7.71
CA GLU A 85 -20.99 -1.10 8.46
C GLU A 85 -21.39 0.39 8.59
N GLY A 86 -22.62 0.74 8.21
CA GLY A 86 -23.16 2.10 8.32
C GLY A 86 -22.64 3.08 7.25
N LEU A 87 -22.05 2.58 6.17
CA LEU A 87 -21.58 3.40 5.05
C LEU A 87 -22.67 3.52 3.98
N LYS A 88 -22.94 4.72 3.52
CA LYS A 88 -23.80 4.96 2.35
C LYS A 88 -22.93 4.79 1.10
N ALA A 89 -23.02 3.67 0.40
CA ALA A 89 -22.26 3.42 -0.82
C ALA A 89 -23.15 3.54 -2.06
N GLU A 90 -22.70 4.32 -3.06
CA GLU A 90 -23.30 4.29 -4.39
C GLU A 90 -22.86 3.01 -5.13
N ALA A 91 -23.65 2.61 -6.15
CA ALA A 91 -23.27 1.51 -7.02
C ALA A 91 -21.86 1.75 -7.63
N PRO A 92 -20.93 0.78 -7.54
CA PRO A 92 -19.58 0.95 -8.05
C PRO A 92 -19.56 1.29 -9.55
N ARG A 93 -18.80 2.33 -9.91
CA ARG A 93 -18.70 2.84 -11.27
C ARG A 93 -17.55 2.17 -12.02
N LEU A 94 -17.87 1.59 -13.18
CA LEU A 94 -16.89 0.95 -14.05
C LEU A 94 -16.14 1.99 -14.88
N PHE A 95 -14.80 1.86 -14.91
CA PHE A 95 -13.89 2.60 -15.79
C PHE A 95 -13.18 1.65 -16.74
N ARG A 96 -12.74 2.17 -17.89
CA ARG A 96 -12.11 1.35 -18.95
C ARG A 96 -10.59 1.48 -19.01
N SER A 97 -10.01 2.42 -18.27
CA SER A 97 -8.57 2.61 -18.21
C SER A 97 -8.09 3.16 -16.86
N TRP A 98 -6.85 2.88 -16.51
CA TRP A 98 -6.21 3.41 -15.31
C TRP A 98 -6.11 4.94 -15.31
N ALA A 99 -5.93 5.56 -16.49
CA ALA A 99 -5.91 7.01 -16.61
C ALA A 99 -7.27 7.62 -16.26
N GLN A 100 -8.36 7.08 -16.82
CA GLN A 100 -9.71 7.57 -16.55
C GLN A 100 -10.11 7.48 -15.08
N ILE A 101 -9.79 6.35 -14.40
CA ILE A 101 -10.16 6.19 -13.00
C ILE A 101 -9.36 7.13 -12.09
N VAL A 102 -8.08 7.37 -12.39
CA VAL A 102 -7.27 8.35 -11.66
C VAL A 102 -7.79 9.76 -11.88
N GLU A 103 -8.15 10.12 -13.11
CA GLU A 103 -8.74 11.43 -13.42
C GLU A 103 -10.08 11.64 -12.69
N ALA A 104 -10.96 10.64 -12.69
CA ALA A 104 -12.23 10.68 -11.97
C ALA A 104 -12.03 10.83 -10.45
N PHE A 105 -10.97 10.21 -9.90
CA PHE A 105 -10.63 10.33 -8.49
C PHE A 105 -10.07 11.73 -8.15
N VAL A 106 -9.14 12.21 -8.93
CA VAL A 106 -8.52 13.53 -8.71
C VAL A 106 -9.54 14.67 -8.89
N SER A 107 -10.49 14.52 -9.82
CA SER A 107 -11.58 15.49 -10.04
C SER A 107 -12.75 15.36 -9.04
N GLY A 108 -12.73 14.37 -8.13
CA GLY A 108 -13.78 14.18 -7.13
C GLY A 108 -15.07 13.52 -7.66
N GLN A 109 -15.09 13.00 -8.89
CA GLN A 109 -16.23 12.23 -9.41
C GLN A 109 -16.44 10.93 -8.62
N VAL A 110 -15.36 10.34 -8.13
CA VAL A 110 -15.34 9.22 -7.18
C VAL A 110 -14.39 9.56 -6.04
N ASN A 111 -14.64 9.04 -4.83
CA ASN A 111 -13.82 9.31 -3.65
C ASN A 111 -13.08 8.06 -3.14
N VAL A 112 -13.40 6.89 -3.65
CA VAL A 112 -12.70 5.62 -3.44
C VAL A 112 -12.45 4.98 -4.79
N ILE A 113 -11.25 4.47 -5.03
CA ILE A 113 -10.94 3.74 -6.26
C ILE A 113 -10.15 2.47 -5.97
N HIS A 114 -10.45 1.42 -6.71
CA HIS A 114 -9.58 0.26 -6.83
C HIS A 114 -8.42 0.60 -7.76
N LEU A 115 -7.20 0.64 -7.23
CA LEU A 115 -6.03 1.09 -7.97
C LEU A 115 -4.81 0.21 -7.69
N LEU A 116 -3.91 0.14 -8.66
CA LEU A 116 -2.61 -0.51 -8.54
C LEU A 116 -1.74 0.24 -7.51
N THR A 117 -1.09 -0.48 -6.60
CA THR A 117 -0.27 0.12 -5.54
C THR A 117 0.77 1.12 -6.03
N PRO A 118 1.61 0.81 -7.05
CA PRO A 118 2.59 1.77 -7.54
C PRO A 118 1.95 3.03 -8.15
N SER A 119 0.78 2.88 -8.78
CA SER A 119 0.01 4.02 -9.29
C SER A 119 -0.49 4.91 -8.16
N THR A 120 -0.92 4.34 -7.03
CA THR A 120 -1.32 5.11 -5.84
C THR A 120 -0.17 5.94 -5.29
N LEU A 121 1.04 5.34 -5.23
CA LEU A 121 2.24 6.07 -4.80
C LEU A 121 2.58 7.21 -5.76
N TRP A 122 2.45 6.97 -7.08
CA TRP A 122 2.64 8.02 -8.08
C TRP A 122 1.62 9.14 -7.95
N VAL A 123 0.32 8.84 -7.77
CA VAL A 123 -0.74 9.84 -7.54
C VAL A 123 -0.41 10.69 -6.32
N ARG A 124 0.04 10.08 -5.22
CA ARG A 124 0.34 10.79 -3.99
C ARG A 124 1.61 11.65 -4.08
N TYR A 125 2.70 11.09 -4.57
CA TYR A 125 4.01 11.74 -4.52
C TYR A 125 4.40 12.41 -5.84
N GLY A 126 4.04 11.85 -6.98
CA GLY A 126 4.29 12.41 -8.30
C GLY A 126 3.30 13.51 -8.66
N ALA A 127 2.01 13.23 -8.56
CA ALA A 127 0.94 14.20 -8.83
C ALA A 127 0.60 15.08 -7.62
N LYS A 128 1.20 14.83 -6.43
CA LYS A 128 1.00 15.58 -5.17
C LYS A 128 -0.47 15.61 -4.71
N PHE A 129 -1.28 14.64 -5.11
CA PHE A 129 -2.66 14.50 -4.67
C PHE A 129 -2.72 13.73 -3.34
N PRO A 130 -3.51 14.15 -2.33
CA PRO A 130 -3.49 13.58 -0.98
C PRO A 130 -4.19 12.20 -0.88
N ALA A 131 -3.94 11.30 -1.83
CA ALA A 131 -4.47 9.94 -1.83
C ALA A 131 -3.98 9.15 -0.60
N LYS A 132 -4.84 8.27 -0.08
CA LYS A 132 -4.56 7.34 1.02
C LYS A 132 -4.95 5.93 0.60
N ILE A 133 -4.20 4.93 1.05
CA ILE A 133 -4.59 3.52 0.94
C ILE A 133 -5.42 3.21 2.18
N VAL A 134 -6.65 2.75 1.99
CA VAL A 134 -7.59 2.44 3.07
C VAL A 134 -7.80 0.94 3.26
N ALA A 135 -7.56 0.13 2.22
CA ALA A 135 -7.66 -1.32 2.26
C ALA A 135 -6.79 -1.98 1.19
N TRP A 136 -6.46 -3.23 1.39
CA TRP A 136 -5.82 -4.11 0.41
C TRP A 136 -6.83 -5.15 -0.04
N ASN A 137 -7.07 -5.25 -1.36
CA ASN A 137 -7.95 -6.29 -1.89
C ASN A 137 -7.27 -7.66 -1.89
N HIS A 138 -6.00 -7.69 -2.26
CA HIS A 138 -5.18 -8.89 -2.26
C HIS A 138 -3.70 -8.53 -2.20
N VAL A 139 -2.84 -9.48 -1.86
CA VAL A 139 -1.39 -9.29 -1.69
C VAL A 139 -0.54 -10.21 -2.55
N ASN A 140 -1.17 -11.14 -3.29
CA ASN A 140 -0.51 -12.16 -4.11
C ASN A 140 -1.17 -12.28 -5.48
N GLY A 141 -0.61 -13.14 -6.33
CA GLY A 141 -1.26 -13.59 -7.57
C GLY A 141 -0.69 -13.01 -8.86
N SER A 142 0.48 -12.33 -8.85
CA SER A 142 1.15 -11.96 -10.10
C SER A 142 1.71 -13.19 -10.79
N GLY A 143 1.40 -13.35 -12.08
CA GLY A 143 1.91 -14.43 -12.91
C GLY A 143 2.35 -13.93 -14.28
N LEU A 144 3.34 -14.58 -14.86
CA LEU A 144 3.76 -14.38 -16.24
C LEU A 144 3.32 -15.58 -17.08
N THR A 145 2.37 -15.35 -17.97
CA THR A 145 1.89 -16.37 -18.91
C THR A 145 2.66 -16.23 -20.21
N VAL A 146 3.17 -17.33 -20.72
CA VAL A 146 3.99 -17.38 -21.91
C VAL A 146 3.52 -18.48 -22.87
N LEU A 147 3.94 -18.41 -24.11
CA LEU A 147 3.73 -19.48 -25.08
C LEU A 147 4.56 -20.72 -24.72
N PRO A 148 4.15 -21.93 -25.16
CA PRO A 148 4.82 -23.18 -24.78
C PRO A 148 6.30 -23.27 -25.15
N GLU A 149 6.75 -22.56 -26.16
CA GLU A 149 8.14 -22.50 -26.58
C GLU A 149 9.06 -21.72 -25.63
N ILE A 150 8.49 -20.91 -24.72
CA ILE A 150 9.23 -20.16 -23.71
C ILE A 150 9.33 -21.03 -22.46
N GLN A 151 10.49 -21.61 -22.21
CA GLN A 151 10.71 -22.53 -21.11
C GLN A 151 11.44 -21.88 -19.92
N LYS A 152 12.14 -20.79 -20.15
CA LYS A 152 12.91 -20.06 -19.13
C LYS A 152 12.89 -18.56 -19.41
N VAL A 153 13.22 -17.76 -18.41
CA VAL A 153 13.17 -16.29 -18.52
C VAL A 153 14.10 -15.76 -19.61
N GLN A 154 15.25 -16.41 -19.84
CA GLN A 154 16.20 -16.01 -20.88
C GLN A 154 15.60 -16.09 -22.29
N ASP A 155 14.62 -16.95 -22.53
CA ASP A 155 13.95 -17.11 -23.84
C ASP A 155 13.06 -15.89 -24.18
N LEU A 156 12.84 -15.00 -23.21
CA LEU A 156 12.15 -13.71 -23.41
C LEU A 156 13.03 -12.67 -24.13
N GLY A 157 14.32 -12.94 -24.32
CA GLY A 157 15.23 -12.08 -25.09
C GLY A 157 14.67 -11.76 -26.47
N GLY A 158 14.57 -10.48 -26.84
CA GLY A 158 13.99 -10.04 -28.12
C GLY A 158 12.47 -10.18 -28.25
N LYS A 159 11.77 -10.66 -27.22
CA LYS A 159 10.30 -10.80 -27.22
C LYS A 159 9.61 -9.54 -26.68
N THR A 160 8.34 -9.39 -27.03
CA THR A 160 7.46 -8.34 -26.48
C THR A 160 6.59 -8.93 -25.38
N VAL A 161 6.58 -8.30 -24.21
CA VAL A 161 5.75 -8.69 -23.06
C VAL A 161 4.72 -7.62 -22.81
N ALA A 162 3.46 -8.01 -22.71
CA ALA A 162 2.37 -7.11 -22.34
C ALA A 162 2.30 -6.97 -20.81
N ILE A 163 2.05 -5.76 -20.35
CA ILE A 163 1.83 -5.44 -18.93
C ILE A 163 0.53 -4.62 -18.79
N PRO A 164 -0.16 -4.69 -17.64
CA PRO A 164 -1.42 -3.96 -17.45
C PRO A 164 -1.25 -2.44 -17.55
N PHE A 165 -0.19 -1.93 -16.95
CA PHE A 165 0.12 -0.51 -16.91
C PHE A 165 1.59 -0.29 -16.51
N TRP A 166 2.19 0.84 -16.92
CA TRP A 166 3.58 1.14 -16.57
C TRP A 166 3.81 1.20 -15.06
N TYR A 167 2.93 1.89 -14.33
CA TYR A 167 2.97 1.97 -12.86
C TYR A 167 2.19 0.80 -12.22
N SER A 168 2.51 -0.44 -12.60
CA SER A 168 1.94 -1.65 -12.02
C SER A 168 2.99 -2.45 -11.26
N ILE A 169 2.56 -3.23 -10.27
CA ILE A 169 3.44 -4.19 -9.59
C ILE A 169 3.95 -5.24 -10.57
N HIS A 170 3.13 -5.63 -11.55
CA HIS A 170 3.51 -6.59 -12.60
C HIS A 170 4.73 -6.11 -13.39
N ASN A 171 4.79 -4.81 -13.75
CA ASN A 171 5.95 -4.25 -14.43
C ASN A 171 7.20 -4.26 -13.55
N ILE A 172 7.06 -3.92 -12.27
CA ILE A 172 8.18 -3.92 -11.32
C ILE A 172 8.74 -5.33 -11.16
N LEU A 173 7.88 -6.32 -10.94
CA LEU A 173 8.27 -7.72 -10.80
C LEU A 173 8.88 -8.28 -12.10
N LEU A 174 8.30 -7.97 -13.26
CA LEU A 174 8.85 -8.37 -14.55
C LEU A 174 10.26 -7.84 -14.74
N GLN A 175 10.49 -6.55 -14.49
CA GLN A 175 11.82 -5.96 -14.61
C GLN A 175 12.84 -6.59 -13.66
N ASP A 176 12.42 -6.95 -12.43
CA ASP A 176 13.29 -7.63 -11.48
C ASP A 176 13.68 -9.04 -11.97
N VAL A 177 12.71 -9.80 -12.45
CA VAL A 177 12.92 -11.15 -13.01
C VAL A 177 13.82 -11.09 -14.24
N LEU A 178 13.58 -10.15 -15.16
CA LEU A 178 14.41 -9.97 -16.35
C LEU A 178 15.86 -9.60 -15.98
N ARG A 179 16.06 -8.69 -15.05
CA ARG A 179 17.39 -8.27 -14.56
C ARG A 179 18.16 -9.45 -13.98
N LYS A 180 17.51 -10.29 -13.16
CA LYS A 180 18.11 -11.51 -12.61
C LYS A 180 18.49 -12.52 -13.70
N ALA A 181 17.83 -12.49 -14.84
CA ALA A 181 18.13 -13.33 -16.01
C ALA A 181 19.12 -12.68 -16.99
N GLY A 182 19.70 -11.52 -16.67
CA GLY A 182 20.63 -10.79 -17.55
C GLY A 182 19.93 -10.05 -18.69
N LEU A 183 18.63 -9.86 -18.62
CA LEU A 183 17.83 -9.15 -19.63
C LEU A 183 17.44 -7.76 -19.15
N THR A 184 17.24 -6.83 -20.09
CA THR A 184 16.76 -5.48 -19.80
C THR A 184 15.49 -5.19 -20.58
N ALA A 185 14.46 -4.69 -19.89
CA ALA A 185 13.26 -4.21 -20.55
C ALA A 185 13.53 -2.88 -21.25
N VAL A 186 13.16 -2.81 -22.52
CA VAL A 186 13.19 -1.57 -23.31
C VAL A 186 11.78 -1.19 -23.72
N THR A 187 11.39 0.07 -23.56
CA THR A 187 10.14 0.57 -24.09
C THR A 187 10.30 0.87 -25.56
N ARG A 188 9.50 0.21 -26.41
CA ARG A 188 9.42 0.59 -27.81
C ARG A 188 8.59 1.87 -27.91
N ALA A 189 9.20 2.95 -28.41
CA ALA A 189 8.44 4.13 -28.77
C ALA A 189 7.37 3.74 -29.81
N ARG A 190 6.11 4.12 -29.57
CA ARG A 190 5.06 4.03 -30.61
C ARG A 190 5.47 4.98 -31.71
N GLY A 191 5.94 4.43 -32.85
CA GLY A 191 6.25 5.24 -34.03
C GLY A 191 7.68 5.04 -34.56
N GLY A 192 8.03 3.82 -34.88
CA GLY A 192 9.21 3.48 -35.67
C GLY A 192 8.90 2.22 -36.47
N ALA A 193 8.17 2.35 -37.54
CA ALA A 193 8.23 1.45 -38.68
C ALA A 193 9.22 2.06 -39.68
#